data_d08685fc79e98c53c107d961bb484765
#
_entry.id   d08685fc79e98c53c107d961bb484765
#
_cell.length_a   1.000
_cell.length_b   1.000
_cell.length_c   1.000
_cell.angle_alpha   90.00
_cell.angle_beta   90.00
_cell.angle_gamma   90.00
#
_symmetry.space_group_name_H-M   'P 1'
#
loop_
_entity.id
_entity.type
_entity.pdbx_description
1 polymer ?
#
loop_
_entity_poly.entity_id
_entity_poly.type
_entity_poly.pdbx_seq_one_letter_code
_entity_poly.pdbx_strand_id
1 'polypeptide(L)'
;IEFITKKTAAFFFTLLNNDNRFKEYKILLLSGDILEFRRKQIINAIKEQAYPKVILVSTQVVEAGVDIDMDIGFKDRSLIDSDEQLAGRINRNASKEHCIVYLFDCDKTSTIYGSDSRYKIQQTDKDIYNDYKDILNNKEFHALYEKVFEEKRKKMKSNFFAEGYYYKYFKEFNFPKIHTEFMLIEDNDSQQLFIPIQIPILFFDNIPILEKMGVLTKDKEYVDGMKVFDYYEKLVNLKFDDFSLKKIELKKIGSIMSQFSISVYRKQLEAIADMLQPEKSKYGFQYLLNWDLCYSPESGFDSKKVDVSYFI
;
A
#
# COMPACT_ATOMS: atom_id res chain seq x y z
N ILE A 1 -8.47 -3.25 13.49
CA ILE A 1 -8.29 -4.68 13.16
C ILE A 1 -7.42 -4.75 11.94
N GLU A 2 -6.30 -5.47 12.02
CA GLU A 2 -5.38 -5.63 10.90
C GLU A 2 -5.31 -7.08 10.43
N PHE A 3 -5.44 -7.28 9.13
CA PHE A 3 -5.32 -8.56 8.44
C PHE A 3 -4.05 -8.60 7.58
N ILE A 4 -3.53 -9.82 7.35
CA ILE A 4 -2.35 -10.02 6.49
C ILE A 4 -2.69 -9.77 5.03
N THR A 5 -3.89 -10.18 4.56
CA THR A 5 -4.27 -10.05 3.16
C THR A 5 -5.34 -8.98 2.93
N LYS A 6 -5.22 -8.25 1.82
CA LYS A 6 -6.21 -7.28 1.37
C LYS A 6 -7.60 -7.91 1.19
N LYS A 7 -7.62 -9.16 0.70
CA LYS A 7 -8.87 -9.91 0.46
C LYS A 7 -9.63 -10.16 1.75
N THR A 8 -8.96 -10.62 2.80
CA THR A 8 -9.59 -10.88 4.10
C THR A 8 -10.05 -9.58 4.74
N ALA A 9 -9.24 -8.51 4.67
CA ALA A 9 -9.61 -7.19 5.17
C ALA A 9 -10.89 -6.67 4.48
N ALA A 10 -10.98 -6.72 3.15
CA ALA A 10 -12.14 -6.28 2.38
C ALA A 10 -13.38 -7.12 2.68
N PHE A 11 -13.23 -8.45 2.79
CA PHE A 11 -14.30 -9.35 3.16
C PHE A 11 -14.85 -9.04 4.57
N PHE A 12 -13.96 -8.88 5.53
CA PHE A 12 -14.36 -8.55 6.91
C PHE A 12 -15.00 -7.17 7.02
N PHE A 13 -14.50 -6.18 6.29
CA PHE A 13 -15.12 -4.86 6.17
C PHE A 13 -16.59 -4.98 5.67
N THR A 14 -16.83 -5.81 4.65
CA THR A 14 -18.17 -6.03 4.12
C THR A 14 -19.08 -6.74 5.14
N LEU A 15 -18.56 -7.74 5.87
CA LEU A 15 -19.31 -8.42 6.92
C LEU A 15 -19.76 -7.44 8.02
N LEU A 16 -18.85 -6.60 8.51
CA LEU A 16 -19.18 -5.63 9.56
C LEU A 16 -20.23 -4.61 9.10
N ASN A 17 -20.14 -4.11 7.86
CA ASN A 17 -21.13 -3.17 7.32
C ASN A 17 -22.54 -3.78 7.17
N ASN A 18 -22.61 -5.10 6.96
CA ASN A 18 -23.89 -5.80 6.81
C ASN A 18 -24.47 -6.31 8.15
N ASP A 19 -23.71 -6.21 9.24
CA ASP A 19 -24.14 -6.72 10.54
C ASP A 19 -24.76 -5.62 11.41
N ASN A 20 -26.03 -5.80 11.76
CA ASN A 20 -26.80 -4.85 12.53
C ASN A 20 -26.20 -4.52 13.92
N ARG A 21 -25.40 -5.43 14.48
CA ARG A 21 -24.73 -5.23 15.78
C ARG A 21 -23.73 -4.06 15.77
N PHE A 22 -23.22 -3.71 14.59
CA PHE A 22 -22.21 -2.67 14.42
C PHE A 22 -22.74 -1.36 13.82
N LYS A 23 -24.06 -1.18 13.73
CA LYS A 23 -24.69 0.03 13.16
C LYS A 23 -24.29 1.34 13.85
N GLU A 24 -23.91 1.27 15.12
CA GLU A 24 -23.46 2.44 15.87
C GLU A 24 -22.00 2.83 15.57
N TYR A 25 -21.28 1.97 14.90
CA TYR A 25 -19.88 2.18 14.57
C TYR A 25 -19.72 2.73 13.14
N LYS A 26 -18.84 3.70 12.98
CA LYS A 26 -18.33 4.03 11.66
C LYS A 26 -17.26 3.01 11.28
N ILE A 27 -17.56 2.21 10.27
CA ILE A 27 -16.64 1.18 9.78
C ILE A 27 -15.84 1.79 8.63
N LEU A 28 -14.52 1.71 8.72
CA LEU A 28 -13.58 2.28 7.75
C LEU A 28 -12.62 1.18 7.27
N LEU A 29 -12.26 1.21 6.00
CA LEU A 29 -11.25 0.31 5.41
C LEU A 29 -10.02 1.13 5.01
N LEU A 30 -8.83 0.66 5.41
CA LEU A 30 -7.54 1.24 5.05
C LEU A 30 -6.62 0.17 4.47
N SER A 31 -6.46 0.16 3.16
CA SER A 31 -5.64 -0.81 2.43
C SER A 31 -4.90 -0.17 1.27
N GLY A 32 -3.98 -0.92 0.65
CA GLY A 32 -3.27 -0.48 -0.56
C GLY A 32 -4.17 -0.37 -1.81
N ASP A 33 -5.42 -0.88 -1.75
CA ASP A 33 -6.37 -0.81 -2.85
C ASP A 33 -7.23 0.45 -2.83
N ILE A 34 -6.97 1.36 -1.87
CA ILE A 34 -7.66 2.64 -1.71
C ILE A 34 -6.74 3.79 -2.14
N LEU A 35 -7.26 4.74 -2.91
CA LEU A 35 -6.53 5.92 -3.33
C LEU A 35 -6.07 6.79 -2.15
N GLU A 36 -4.94 7.47 -2.33
CA GLU A 36 -4.25 8.21 -1.28
C GLU A 36 -5.11 9.30 -0.64
N PHE A 37 -5.92 10.03 -1.41
CA PHE A 37 -6.81 11.07 -0.86
C PHE A 37 -7.78 10.49 0.17
N ARG A 38 -8.33 9.29 -0.10
CA ARG A 38 -9.26 8.63 0.81
C ARG A 38 -8.54 8.11 2.05
N ARG A 39 -7.32 7.59 1.90
CA ARG A 39 -6.49 7.21 3.05
C ARG A 39 -6.22 8.40 3.97
N LYS A 40 -5.84 9.55 3.40
CA LYS A 40 -5.67 10.81 4.16
C LYS A 40 -6.95 11.23 4.86
N GLN A 41 -8.09 11.16 4.19
CA GLN A 41 -9.39 11.49 4.75
C GLN A 41 -9.74 10.60 5.95
N ILE A 42 -9.51 9.29 5.85
CA ILE A 42 -9.74 8.33 6.94
C ILE A 42 -8.83 8.64 8.14
N ILE A 43 -7.55 8.84 7.89
CA ILE A 43 -6.56 9.15 8.95
C ILE A 43 -6.93 10.45 9.67
N ASN A 44 -7.26 11.51 8.93
CA ASN A 44 -7.65 12.79 9.52
C ASN A 44 -8.93 12.65 10.33
N ALA A 45 -9.95 11.96 9.84
CA ALA A 45 -11.19 11.73 10.56
C ALA A 45 -10.98 10.98 11.90
N ILE A 46 -10.03 10.04 11.95
CA ILE A 46 -9.66 9.33 13.18
C ILE A 46 -8.93 10.28 14.13
N LYS A 47 -7.96 11.07 13.65
CA LYS A 47 -7.20 12.04 14.45
C LYS A 47 -8.09 13.11 15.07
N GLU A 48 -9.03 13.62 14.30
CA GLU A 48 -9.98 14.66 14.70
C GLU A 48 -11.14 14.11 15.53
N GLN A 49 -11.15 12.79 15.79
CA GLN A 49 -12.23 12.10 16.49
C GLN A 49 -13.62 12.42 15.90
N ALA A 50 -13.69 12.48 14.56
CA ALA A 50 -14.91 12.85 13.84
C ALA A 50 -16.08 11.86 14.09
N TYR A 51 -15.80 10.69 14.62
CA TYR A 51 -16.80 9.65 14.92
C TYR A 51 -16.66 9.18 16.37
N PRO A 52 -17.76 9.11 17.14
CA PRO A 52 -17.71 8.68 18.54
C PRO A 52 -17.33 7.20 18.70
N LYS A 53 -17.67 6.37 17.71
CA LYS A 53 -17.32 4.95 17.66
C LYS A 53 -16.81 4.59 16.26
N VAL A 54 -15.59 4.09 16.16
CA VAL A 54 -14.95 3.73 14.90
C VAL A 54 -14.37 2.33 14.95
N ILE A 55 -14.54 1.58 13.88
CA ILE A 55 -13.82 0.34 13.61
C ILE A 55 -13.00 0.56 12.34
N LEU A 56 -11.68 0.55 12.48
CA LEU A 56 -10.75 0.58 11.36
C LEU A 56 -10.36 -0.86 11.00
N VAL A 57 -10.74 -1.31 9.82
CA VAL A 57 -10.24 -2.54 9.20
C VAL A 57 -9.07 -2.17 8.30
N SER A 58 -7.97 -2.87 8.41
CA SER A 58 -6.76 -2.50 7.67
C SER A 58 -5.90 -3.70 7.27
N THR A 59 -4.90 -3.42 6.47
CA THR A 59 -3.73 -4.27 6.25
C THR A 59 -2.49 -3.57 6.80
N GLN A 60 -1.28 -4.06 6.50
CA GLN A 60 0.00 -3.52 6.96
C GLN A 60 0.22 -2.02 6.68
N VAL A 61 -0.66 -1.38 5.92
CA VAL A 61 -0.58 0.08 5.63
C VAL A 61 -0.66 0.96 6.88
N VAL A 62 -1.15 0.42 8.01
CA VAL A 62 -1.21 1.15 9.29
C VAL A 62 0.08 1.05 10.11
N GLU A 63 0.95 0.09 9.80
CA GLU A 63 2.17 -0.18 10.58
C GLU A 63 3.17 0.97 10.46
N ALA A 64 3.32 1.57 9.30
CA ALA A 64 4.27 2.64 9.05
C ALA A 64 3.61 3.86 8.40
N GLY A 65 4.08 5.07 8.77
CA GLY A 65 3.66 6.33 8.15
C GLY A 65 2.25 6.80 8.50
N VAL A 66 1.50 6.06 9.33
CA VAL A 66 0.15 6.40 9.77
C VAL A 66 0.16 6.83 11.22
N ASP A 67 -0.36 8.01 11.47
CA ASP A 67 -0.43 8.60 12.82
C ASP A 67 -1.86 8.52 13.34
N ILE A 68 -2.21 7.39 13.95
CA ILE A 68 -3.48 7.10 14.59
C ILE A 68 -3.25 6.63 16.03
N ASP A 69 -4.25 6.82 16.87
CA ASP A 69 -4.24 6.40 18.28
C ASP A 69 -5.56 5.71 18.62
N MET A 70 -5.54 4.38 18.62
CA MET A 70 -6.71 3.54 18.86
C MET A 70 -6.72 3.01 20.29
N ASP A 71 -7.90 2.52 20.75
CA ASP A 71 -8.08 2.00 22.11
C ASP A 71 -7.79 0.50 22.20
N ILE A 72 -8.22 -0.25 21.19
CA ILE A 72 -8.09 -1.72 21.15
C ILE A 72 -7.54 -2.13 19.78
N GLY A 73 -6.57 -3.03 19.76
CA GLY A 73 -6.01 -3.63 18.57
C GLY A 73 -6.41 -5.10 18.42
N PHE A 74 -6.67 -5.50 17.17
CA PHE A 74 -6.77 -6.91 16.78
C PHE A 74 -5.81 -7.12 15.61
N LYS A 75 -4.82 -8.00 15.78
CA LYS A 75 -3.77 -8.27 14.80
C LYS A 75 -3.81 -9.70 14.35
N ASP A 76 -4.02 -9.92 13.06
CA ASP A 76 -3.75 -11.21 12.43
C ASP A 76 -2.24 -11.43 12.43
N ARG A 77 -1.79 -12.42 13.20
CA ARG A 77 -0.40 -12.61 13.59
C ARG A 77 0.48 -12.88 12.37
N SER A 78 1.54 -12.06 12.23
CA SER A 78 2.42 -12.12 11.08
C SER A 78 3.90 -12.25 11.50
N LEU A 79 4.67 -11.20 11.35
CA LEU A 79 6.04 -11.12 11.86
C LEU A 79 6.02 -10.45 13.22
N ILE A 80 6.92 -10.87 14.13
CA ILE A 80 6.97 -10.33 15.49
C ILE A 80 7.14 -8.81 15.49
N ASP A 81 7.99 -8.29 14.62
CA ASP A 81 8.22 -6.85 14.48
C ASP A 81 7.02 -6.11 13.84
N SER A 82 6.27 -6.78 12.98
CA SER A 82 5.01 -6.26 12.43
C SER A 82 3.92 -6.18 13.51
N ASP A 83 3.84 -7.19 14.37
CA ASP A 83 2.88 -7.22 15.48
C ASP A 83 3.17 -6.09 16.49
N GLU A 84 4.45 -5.79 16.75
CA GLU A 84 4.86 -4.64 17.56
C GLU A 84 4.50 -3.30 16.91
N GLN A 85 4.61 -3.18 15.59
CA GLN A 85 4.28 -1.95 14.88
C GLN A 85 2.79 -1.59 14.99
N LEU A 86 1.88 -2.58 14.94
CA LEU A 86 0.47 -2.33 15.24
C LEU A 86 0.26 -1.95 16.70
N ALA A 87 0.94 -2.65 17.63
CA ALA A 87 0.84 -2.32 19.05
C ALA A 87 1.22 -0.85 19.32
N GLY A 88 2.18 -0.30 18.58
CA GLY A 88 2.55 1.11 18.61
C GLY A 88 1.48 2.08 18.06
N ARG A 89 0.32 1.61 17.60
CA ARG A 89 -0.85 2.42 17.20
C ARG A 89 -1.97 2.37 18.24
N ILE A 90 -1.80 1.56 19.27
CA ILE A 90 -2.77 1.43 20.36
C ILE A 90 -2.22 2.18 21.57
N ASN A 91 -3.00 3.14 22.09
CA ASN A 91 -2.56 4.06 23.14
C ASN A 91 -1.22 4.73 22.81
N ARG A 92 -1.07 5.17 21.57
CA ARG A 92 0.19 5.73 21.05
C ARG A 92 0.72 6.89 21.91
N ASN A 93 -0.18 7.70 22.45
CA ASN A 93 0.17 8.86 23.27
C ASN A 93 0.31 8.52 24.76
N ALA A 94 0.18 7.25 25.13
CA ALA A 94 0.21 6.76 26.51
C ALA A 94 -0.74 7.54 27.45
N SER A 95 -1.86 8.02 26.94
CA SER A 95 -2.85 8.83 27.68
C SER A 95 -4.10 8.07 28.08
N LYS A 96 -4.24 6.81 27.64
CA LYS A 96 -5.41 5.97 27.85
C LYS A 96 -5.11 4.83 28.81
N GLU A 97 -6.10 4.43 29.59
CA GLU A 97 -6.04 3.26 30.46
C GLU A 97 -6.63 2.04 29.77
N HIS A 98 -6.22 0.84 30.19
CA HIS A 98 -6.80 -0.44 29.74
C HIS A 98 -6.77 -0.71 28.23
N CYS A 99 -5.74 -0.23 27.54
CA CYS A 99 -5.54 -0.53 26.11
C CYS A 99 -4.92 -1.91 25.92
N ILE A 100 -5.44 -2.67 24.96
CA ILE A 100 -5.08 -4.07 24.73
C ILE A 100 -4.91 -4.36 23.25
N VAL A 101 -3.94 -5.22 22.91
CA VAL A 101 -3.82 -5.81 21.57
C VAL A 101 -4.07 -7.30 21.66
N TYR A 102 -5.02 -7.78 20.86
CA TYR A 102 -5.33 -9.20 20.70
C TYR A 102 -4.65 -9.72 19.44
N LEU A 103 -3.88 -10.80 19.57
CA LEU A 103 -3.30 -11.53 18.46
C LEU A 103 -4.20 -12.71 18.11
N PHE A 104 -4.49 -12.91 16.83
CA PHE A 104 -5.27 -14.04 16.34
C PHE A 104 -4.63 -14.60 15.07
N ASP A 105 -5.05 -15.78 14.63
CA ASP A 105 -4.58 -16.44 13.41
C ASP A 105 -5.78 -16.62 12.46
N CYS A 106 -5.77 -15.91 11.33
CA CYS A 106 -6.79 -15.99 10.28
C CYS A 106 -6.19 -16.36 8.94
N ASP A 107 -5.33 -15.49 8.41
CA ASP A 107 -4.64 -15.72 7.15
C ASP A 107 -3.38 -16.59 7.34
N LYS A 108 -3.02 -17.37 6.31
CA LYS A 108 -1.72 -18.06 6.32
C LYS A 108 -0.59 -17.06 6.13
N THR A 109 0.17 -16.80 7.18
CA THR A 109 1.32 -15.88 7.17
C THR A 109 2.31 -16.20 6.04
N SER A 110 2.51 -17.49 5.73
CA SER A 110 3.38 -17.94 4.64
C SER A 110 2.94 -17.46 3.25
N THR A 111 1.69 -17.06 3.06
CA THR A 111 1.18 -16.56 1.77
C THR A 111 1.89 -15.27 1.36
N ILE A 112 2.19 -14.40 2.32
CA ILE A 112 2.87 -13.12 2.08
C ILE A 112 4.34 -13.20 2.50
N TYR A 113 4.64 -13.84 3.63
CA TYR A 113 5.96 -13.81 4.27
C TYR A 113 6.76 -15.10 4.10
N GLY A 114 6.31 -16.08 3.29
CA GLY A 114 6.95 -17.40 3.18
C GLY A 114 8.42 -17.36 2.70
N SER A 115 8.82 -16.36 1.90
CA SER A 115 10.20 -16.12 1.49
C SER A 115 11.01 -15.30 2.50
N ASP A 116 10.36 -14.58 3.42
CA ASP A 116 11.02 -13.71 4.38
C ASP A 116 11.88 -14.49 5.39
N SER A 117 13.12 -14.07 5.57
CA SER A 117 14.04 -14.72 6.52
C SER A 117 13.57 -14.58 7.98
N ARG A 118 12.90 -13.50 8.34
CA ARG A 118 12.31 -13.29 9.68
C ARG A 118 11.25 -14.34 9.96
N TYR A 119 10.34 -14.56 9.00
CA TYR A 119 9.31 -15.59 9.12
C TYR A 119 9.91 -16.99 9.31
N LYS A 120 10.93 -17.33 8.51
CA LYS A 120 11.61 -18.63 8.61
C LYS A 120 12.24 -18.83 9.98
N ILE A 121 12.98 -17.86 10.48
CA ILE A 121 13.59 -17.91 11.83
C ILE A 121 12.50 -18.03 12.90
N GLN A 122 11.46 -17.22 12.83
CA GLN A 122 10.32 -17.25 13.75
C GLN A 122 9.63 -18.62 13.81
N GLN A 123 9.62 -19.39 12.72
CA GLN A 123 8.99 -20.71 12.65
C GLN A 123 9.94 -21.86 13.03
N THR A 124 11.23 -21.72 12.78
CA THR A 124 12.20 -22.82 12.90
C THR A 124 13.07 -22.74 14.16
N ASP A 125 13.27 -21.55 14.68
CA ASP A 125 14.06 -21.33 15.88
C ASP A 125 13.20 -21.45 17.15
N LYS A 126 13.49 -22.48 17.96
CA LYS A 126 12.68 -22.78 19.14
C LYS A 126 12.76 -21.69 20.21
N ASP A 127 13.88 -21.03 20.34
CA ASP A 127 14.07 -19.98 21.35
C ASP A 127 13.20 -18.78 20.96
N ILE A 128 13.30 -18.33 19.71
CA ILE A 128 12.47 -17.22 19.20
C ILE A 128 10.97 -17.56 19.27
N TYR A 129 10.60 -18.79 18.97
CA TYR A 129 9.20 -19.23 19.07
C TYR A 129 8.68 -19.21 20.50
N ASN A 130 9.48 -19.71 21.45
CA ASN A 130 9.09 -19.76 22.86
C ASN A 130 9.09 -18.38 23.51
N ASP A 131 10.05 -17.52 23.15
CA ASP A 131 10.26 -16.21 23.74
C ASP A 131 9.42 -15.11 23.04
N TYR A 132 8.53 -15.48 22.12
CA TYR A 132 7.72 -14.56 21.31
C TYR A 132 7.05 -13.46 22.14
N LYS A 133 6.38 -13.84 23.25
CA LYS A 133 5.69 -12.88 24.11
C LYS A 133 6.66 -11.95 24.83
N ASP A 134 7.78 -12.51 25.26
CA ASP A 134 8.80 -11.74 25.99
C ASP A 134 9.52 -10.77 25.06
N ILE A 135 9.80 -11.17 23.82
CA ILE A 135 10.34 -10.28 22.79
C ILE A 135 9.40 -9.09 22.54
N LEU A 136 8.10 -9.35 22.42
CA LEU A 136 7.09 -8.27 22.22
C LEU A 136 6.99 -7.35 23.44
N ASN A 137 6.92 -7.92 24.64
CA ASN A 137 6.73 -7.15 25.86
C ASN A 137 7.94 -6.29 26.20
N ASN A 138 9.15 -6.86 26.05
CA ASN A 138 10.40 -6.19 26.38
C ASN A 138 11.00 -5.41 25.22
N LYS A 139 10.47 -5.59 23.99
CA LYS A 139 10.99 -5.05 22.73
C LYS A 139 12.43 -5.48 22.43
N GLU A 140 12.79 -6.68 22.86
CA GLU A 140 14.13 -7.26 22.69
C GLU A 140 14.30 -7.98 21.36
N PHE A 141 14.25 -7.24 20.26
CA PHE A 141 14.37 -7.81 18.91
C PHE A 141 15.80 -8.17 18.51
N HIS A 142 16.80 -7.86 19.33
CA HIS A 142 18.21 -8.05 18.98
C HIS A 142 18.54 -9.50 18.61
N ALA A 143 18.14 -10.46 19.46
CA ALA A 143 18.38 -11.88 19.21
C ALA A 143 17.74 -12.39 17.92
N LEU A 144 16.49 -11.93 17.59
CA LEU A 144 15.83 -12.24 16.33
C LEU A 144 16.63 -11.73 15.13
N TYR A 145 17.03 -10.46 15.17
CA TYR A 145 17.75 -9.85 14.04
C TYR A 145 19.16 -10.41 13.88
N GLU A 146 19.87 -10.75 14.95
CA GLU A 146 21.16 -11.43 14.84
C GLU A 146 21.03 -12.75 14.06
N LYS A 147 20.07 -13.61 14.43
CA LYS A 147 19.79 -14.86 13.72
C LYS A 147 19.42 -14.64 12.26
N VAL A 148 18.59 -13.65 11.97
CA VAL A 148 18.22 -13.25 10.59
C VAL A 148 19.46 -12.82 9.79
N PHE A 149 20.33 -12.01 10.37
CA PHE A 149 21.57 -11.56 9.71
C PHE A 149 22.55 -12.71 9.52
N GLU A 150 22.67 -13.65 10.46
CA GLU A 150 23.50 -14.83 10.29
C GLU A 150 23.01 -15.70 9.13
N GLU A 151 21.70 -15.93 9.01
CA GLU A 151 21.14 -16.69 7.89
C GLU A 151 21.38 -15.98 6.57
N LYS A 152 21.16 -14.68 6.50
CA LYS A 152 21.49 -13.89 5.31
C LYS A 152 22.98 -13.96 4.97
N ARG A 153 23.89 -13.83 5.95
CA ARG A 153 25.33 -13.96 5.73
C ARG A 153 25.73 -15.34 5.19
N LYS A 154 25.10 -16.41 5.69
CA LYS A 154 25.35 -17.79 5.17
C LYS A 154 24.95 -17.90 3.70
N LYS A 155 23.78 -17.37 3.33
CA LYS A 155 23.31 -17.33 1.92
C LYS A 155 24.20 -16.46 1.05
N MET A 156 24.63 -15.32 1.54
CA MET A 156 25.52 -14.41 0.83
C MET A 156 26.89 -15.05 0.56
N LYS A 157 27.47 -15.74 1.56
CA LYS A 157 28.76 -16.42 1.41
C LYS A 157 28.71 -17.54 0.37
N SER A 158 27.57 -18.21 0.21
CA SER A 158 27.44 -19.30 -0.75
C SER A 158 27.27 -18.87 -2.20
N ASN A 159 26.70 -17.69 -2.46
CA ASN A 159 26.27 -17.29 -3.81
C ASN A 159 26.81 -15.95 -4.31
N PHE A 160 27.19 -15.01 -3.46
CA PHE A 160 27.36 -13.62 -3.86
C PHE A 160 28.68 -12.95 -3.51
N PHE A 161 29.34 -13.36 -2.42
CA PHE A 161 30.56 -12.71 -1.91
C PHE A 161 31.82 -13.53 -2.08
N ALA A 162 31.71 -14.73 -2.67
CA ALA A 162 32.88 -15.47 -3.10
C ALA A 162 33.56 -14.64 -4.21
N GLU A 163 34.57 -13.89 -3.82
CA GLU A 163 35.50 -13.19 -4.71
C GLU A 163 34.93 -12.09 -5.62
N GLY A 164 34.43 -11.02 -5.05
CA GLY A 164 34.40 -9.76 -5.80
C GLY A 164 33.34 -9.63 -6.90
N TYR A 165 32.22 -10.35 -6.81
CA TYR A 165 31.16 -10.32 -7.82
C TYR A 165 30.64 -8.91 -8.08
N TYR A 166 30.30 -8.15 -7.02
CA TYR A 166 29.96 -6.73 -7.14
C TYR A 166 31.16 -5.87 -7.57
N TYR A 167 32.36 -6.23 -7.13
CA TYR A 167 33.56 -5.51 -7.49
C TYR A 167 33.86 -5.60 -8.99
N LYS A 168 33.57 -6.74 -9.61
CA LYS A 168 33.63 -6.91 -11.08
C LYS A 168 32.68 -5.94 -11.79
N TYR A 169 31.40 -5.94 -11.41
CA TYR A 169 30.41 -5.03 -12.03
C TYR A 169 30.72 -3.57 -11.76
N PHE A 170 31.26 -3.25 -10.59
CA PHE A 170 31.66 -1.90 -10.25
C PHE A 170 32.84 -1.45 -11.12
N LYS A 171 33.85 -2.31 -11.33
CA LYS A 171 34.98 -2.04 -12.23
C LYS A 171 34.55 -1.87 -13.69
N GLU A 172 33.56 -2.63 -14.11
CA GLU A 172 33.03 -2.63 -15.48
C GLU A 172 31.99 -1.50 -15.68
N PHE A 173 31.69 -0.69 -14.66
CA PHE A 173 30.61 0.31 -14.65
C PHE A 173 29.24 -0.27 -15.05
N ASN A 174 29.02 -1.56 -14.80
CA ASN A 174 27.77 -2.26 -15.11
C ASN A 174 26.74 -2.05 -14.01
N PHE A 175 26.34 -0.81 -13.79
CA PHE A 175 25.34 -0.44 -12.79
C PHE A 175 23.96 -1.09 -13.00
N PRO A 176 23.47 -1.30 -14.25
CA PRO A 176 22.22 -2.04 -14.46
C PRO A 176 22.27 -3.44 -13.86
N LYS A 177 23.40 -4.15 -13.97
CA LYS A 177 23.55 -5.48 -13.39
C LYS A 177 23.56 -5.44 -11.87
N ILE A 178 24.25 -4.47 -11.27
CA ILE A 178 24.22 -4.25 -9.82
C ILE A 178 22.79 -3.99 -9.37
N HIS A 179 22.04 -3.13 -10.06
CA HIS A 179 20.66 -2.82 -9.74
C HIS A 179 19.76 -4.06 -9.80
N THR A 180 19.94 -4.91 -10.81
CA THR A 180 19.11 -6.12 -10.98
C THR A 180 19.40 -7.18 -9.90
N GLU A 181 20.64 -7.27 -9.44
CA GLU A 181 21.07 -8.28 -8.48
C GLU A 181 21.02 -7.82 -7.01
N PHE A 182 21.09 -6.49 -6.79
CA PHE A 182 20.93 -5.88 -5.48
C PHE A 182 19.57 -5.23 -5.36
N MET A 183 18.53 -6.04 -5.29
CA MET A 183 17.18 -5.54 -4.99
C MET A 183 16.92 -5.63 -3.49
N LEU A 184 16.73 -4.46 -2.85
CA LEU A 184 16.26 -4.36 -1.46
C LEU A 184 14.76 -4.68 -1.36
N ILE A 185 14.02 -4.36 -2.40
CA ILE A 185 12.58 -4.64 -2.54
C ILE A 185 12.46 -5.49 -3.79
N GLU A 186 11.97 -6.72 -3.63
CA GLU A 186 11.67 -7.58 -4.77
C GLU A 186 10.64 -6.89 -5.68
N ASP A 187 10.93 -6.90 -6.98
CA ASP A 187 10.02 -6.32 -7.98
C ASP A 187 8.80 -7.24 -8.06
N ASN A 188 7.75 -6.87 -7.36
CA ASN A 188 6.48 -7.55 -7.47
C ASN A 188 5.90 -7.24 -8.85
N ASP A 189 5.38 -8.25 -9.56
CA ASP A 189 4.71 -8.10 -10.87
C ASP A 189 3.42 -7.26 -10.70
N SER A 190 3.62 -6.00 -10.33
CA SER A 190 2.57 -5.02 -10.07
C SER A 190 2.70 -3.84 -11.03
N GLN A 191 1.58 -3.30 -11.43
CA GLN A 191 1.50 -2.15 -12.32
C GLN A 191 0.63 -1.05 -11.69
N GLN A 192 0.85 0.19 -12.13
CA GLN A 192 0.04 1.31 -11.67
C GLN A 192 -1.28 1.34 -12.44
N LEU A 193 -2.39 1.18 -11.72
CA LEU A 193 -3.74 1.34 -12.24
C LEU A 193 -4.21 2.77 -11.97
N PHE A 194 -4.43 3.52 -13.02
CA PHE A 194 -4.96 4.88 -12.96
C PHE A 194 -6.49 4.85 -12.96
N ILE A 195 -7.07 5.50 -11.97
CA ILE A 195 -8.53 5.55 -11.73
C ILE A 195 -8.99 7.00 -11.96
N PRO A 196 -9.67 7.33 -13.08
CA PRO A 196 -9.99 8.69 -13.48
C PRO A 196 -11.21 9.28 -12.76
N ILE A 197 -11.23 9.22 -11.43
CA ILE A 197 -12.28 9.82 -10.60
C ILE A 197 -12.09 11.33 -10.45
N GLN A 198 -13.03 11.98 -9.79
CA GLN A 198 -12.88 13.36 -9.33
C GLN A 198 -12.43 13.37 -7.86
N ILE A 199 -11.34 14.07 -7.56
CA ILE A 199 -10.82 14.20 -6.20
C ILE A 199 -11.00 15.65 -5.74
N PRO A 200 -11.56 15.89 -4.52
CA PRO A 200 -11.72 17.24 -4.00
C PRO A 200 -10.40 18.01 -3.96
N ILE A 201 -10.43 19.27 -4.39
CA ILE A 201 -9.22 20.11 -4.53
C ILE A 201 -8.45 20.28 -3.22
N LEU A 202 -9.14 20.19 -2.08
CA LEU A 202 -8.56 20.31 -0.74
C LEU A 202 -7.46 19.26 -0.43
N PHE A 203 -7.39 18.17 -1.21
CA PHE A 203 -6.35 17.15 -1.05
C PHE A 203 -5.07 17.45 -1.84
N PHE A 204 -4.99 18.60 -2.50
CA PHE A 204 -3.85 19.01 -3.30
C PHE A 204 -3.23 20.31 -2.77
N ASP A 205 -1.89 20.33 -2.69
CA ASP A 205 -1.15 21.45 -2.07
C ASP A 205 -0.97 22.66 -2.98
N ASN A 206 -1.07 22.51 -4.31
CA ASN A 206 -0.67 23.57 -5.25
C ASN A 206 -1.75 23.89 -6.29
N ILE A 207 -2.80 24.54 -5.85
CA ILE A 207 -3.95 24.93 -6.67
C ILE A 207 -3.56 25.74 -7.93
N PRO A 208 -2.64 26.75 -7.87
CA PRO A 208 -2.25 27.50 -9.05
C PRO A 208 -1.65 26.64 -10.17
N ILE A 209 -0.94 25.57 -9.81
CA ILE A 209 -0.40 24.64 -10.81
C ILE A 209 -1.53 23.84 -11.47
N LEU A 210 -2.52 23.38 -10.72
CA LEU A 210 -3.69 22.65 -11.24
C LEU A 210 -4.53 23.53 -12.17
N GLU A 211 -4.72 24.81 -11.84
CA GLU A 211 -5.39 25.77 -12.71
C GLU A 211 -4.63 25.97 -14.02
N LYS A 212 -3.30 26.18 -13.95
CA LYS A 212 -2.44 26.33 -15.15
C LYS A 212 -2.48 25.09 -16.04
N MET A 213 -2.58 23.90 -15.46
CA MET A 213 -2.71 22.63 -16.20
C MET A 213 -4.11 22.45 -16.79
N GLY A 214 -5.13 23.18 -16.33
CA GLY A 214 -6.50 23.07 -16.80
C GLY A 214 -7.20 21.77 -16.38
N VAL A 215 -6.76 21.17 -15.25
CA VAL A 215 -7.24 19.86 -14.78
C VAL A 215 -8.40 19.95 -13.79
N LEU A 216 -8.87 21.17 -13.47
CA LEU A 216 -9.99 21.36 -12.56
C LEU A 216 -11.34 21.14 -13.26
N THR A 217 -12.35 20.78 -12.49
CA THR A 217 -13.77 20.82 -12.89
C THR A 217 -14.23 22.26 -13.15
N LYS A 218 -15.40 22.43 -13.77
CA LYS A 218 -15.91 23.78 -14.11
C LYS A 218 -16.17 24.66 -12.90
N ASP A 219 -16.65 24.06 -11.80
CA ASP A 219 -16.88 24.69 -10.50
C ASP A 219 -15.60 24.89 -9.69
N LYS A 220 -14.47 24.31 -10.15
CA LYS A 220 -13.16 24.31 -9.49
C LYS A 220 -13.14 23.64 -8.10
N GLU A 221 -14.12 22.82 -7.77
CA GLU A 221 -14.17 22.10 -6.49
C GLU A 221 -13.38 20.80 -6.51
N TYR A 222 -13.16 20.23 -7.71
CA TYR A 222 -12.48 18.94 -7.89
C TYR A 222 -11.37 19.02 -8.92
N VAL A 223 -10.39 18.15 -8.75
CA VAL A 223 -9.41 17.79 -9.78
C VAL A 223 -9.98 16.63 -10.57
N ASP A 224 -10.11 16.79 -11.88
CA ASP A 224 -10.69 15.81 -12.79
C ASP A 224 -9.61 14.84 -13.29
N GLY A 225 -9.72 13.57 -12.89
CA GLY A 225 -8.74 12.54 -13.24
C GLY A 225 -8.61 12.31 -14.74
N MET A 226 -9.69 12.45 -15.54
CA MET A 226 -9.60 12.33 -17.00
C MET A 226 -8.73 13.45 -17.58
N LYS A 227 -8.93 14.70 -17.14
CA LYS A 227 -8.12 15.84 -17.58
C LYS A 227 -6.66 15.73 -17.14
N VAL A 228 -6.42 15.18 -15.94
CA VAL A 228 -5.06 14.91 -15.44
C VAL A 228 -4.34 13.94 -16.37
N PHE A 229 -5.00 12.84 -16.76
CA PHE A 229 -4.42 11.87 -17.67
C PHE A 229 -4.19 12.43 -19.07
N ASP A 230 -5.16 13.17 -19.60
CA ASP A 230 -5.05 13.82 -20.92
C ASP A 230 -3.90 14.85 -20.94
N TYR A 231 -3.69 15.59 -19.85
CA TYR A 231 -2.57 16.50 -19.73
C TYR A 231 -1.24 15.74 -19.71
N TYR A 232 -1.17 14.64 -18.93
CA TYR A 232 0.00 13.78 -18.88
C TYR A 232 0.35 13.20 -20.25
N GLU A 233 -0.63 12.68 -20.97
CA GLU A 233 -0.46 12.12 -22.31
C GLU A 233 0.05 13.17 -23.31
N LYS A 234 -0.53 14.37 -23.30
CA LYS A 234 -0.03 15.50 -24.11
C LYS A 234 1.42 15.82 -23.78
N LEU A 235 1.76 15.93 -22.50
CA LEU A 235 3.11 16.27 -22.05
C LEU A 235 4.16 15.23 -22.47
N VAL A 236 3.82 13.94 -22.38
CA VAL A 236 4.72 12.86 -22.82
C VAL A 236 4.98 12.94 -24.31
N ASN A 237 3.96 13.24 -25.12
CA ASN A 237 4.05 13.32 -26.58
C ASN A 237 4.70 14.63 -27.08
N LEU A 238 4.76 15.69 -26.26
CA LEU A 238 5.42 16.94 -26.65
C LEU A 238 6.93 16.76 -26.85
N LYS A 239 7.44 17.35 -27.92
CA LYS A 239 8.88 17.54 -28.11
C LYS A 239 9.30 18.78 -27.32
N PHE A 240 10.29 18.63 -26.49
CA PHE A 240 10.92 19.71 -25.74
C PHE A 240 12.32 19.92 -26.30
N ASP A 241 12.70 21.16 -26.48
CA ASP A 241 14.08 21.53 -26.86
C ASP A 241 15.04 21.29 -25.67
N ASP A 242 14.53 21.43 -24.44
CA ASP A 242 15.28 21.15 -23.21
C ASP A 242 14.69 19.93 -22.49
N PHE A 243 15.48 18.86 -22.42
CA PHE A 243 15.14 17.62 -21.72
C PHE A 243 14.93 17.84 -20.21
N SER A 244 15.67 18.76 -19.61
CA SER A 244 15.57 19.04 -18.16
C SER A 244 14.23 19.66 -17.81
N LEU A 245 13.72 20.57 -18.63
CA LEU A 245 12.39 21.16 -18.46
C LEU A 245 11.29 20.11 -18.59
N LYS A 246 11.39 19.24 -19.59
CA LYS A 246 10.43 18.11 -19.74
C LYS A 246 10.41 17.23 -18.49
N LYS A 247 11.58 16.89 -17.95
CA LYS A 247 11.71 16.07 -16.75
C LYS A 247 11.06 16.72 -15.52
N ILE A 248 11.22 18.03 -15.36
CA ILE A 248 10.59 18.79 -14.26
C ILE A 248 9.08 18.76 -14.39
N GLU A 249 8.53 19.02 -15.58
CA GLU A 249 7.08 19.00 -15.79
C GLU A 249 6.49 17.58 -15.63
N LEU A 250 7.18 16.54 -16.12
CA LEU A 250 6.79 15.14 -15.88
C LEU A 250 6.81 14.77 -14.39
N LYS A 251 7.76 15.30 -13.62
CA LYS A 251 7.81 15.07 -12.16
C LYS A 251 6.62 15.72 -11.45
N LYS A 252 6.25 16.95 -11.84
CA LYS A 252 5.08 17.66 -11.28
C LYS A 252 3.79 16.90 -11.55
N ILE A 253 3.52 16.54 -12.81
CA ILE A 253 2.32 15.79 -13.14
C ILE A 253 2.33 14.38 -12.54
N GLY A 254 3.49 13.73 -12.44
CA GLY A 254 3.65 12.42 -11.81
C GLY A 254 3.19 12.41 -10.35
N SER A 255 3.47 13.48 -9.61
CA SER A 255 2.98 13.64 -8.23
C SER A 255 1.45 13.76 -8.17
N ILE A 256 0.82 14.41 -9.16
CA ILE A 256 -0.64 14.49 -9.27
C ILE A 256 -1.21 13.13 -9.68
N MET A 257 -0.61 12.48 -10.69
CA MET A 257 -0.99 11.15 -11.17
C MET A 257 -1.02 10.10 -10.05
N SER A 258 -0.07 10.17 -9.11
CA SER A 258 0.00 9.23 -7.98
C SER A 258 -1.22 9.30 -7.05
N GLN A 259 -1.93 10.43 -6.98
CA GLN A 259 -3.17 10.55 -6.19
C GLN A 259 -4.33 9.78 -6.82
N PHE A 260 -4.26 9.49 -8.12
CA PHE A 260 -5.25 8.76 -8.92
C PHE A 260 -4.85 7.32 -9.18
N SER A 261 -3.75 6.84 -8.59
CA SER A 261 -3.19 5.54 -8.95
C SER A 261 -3.05 4.63 -7.74
N ILE A 262 -3.28 3.34 -7.97
CA ILE A 262 -3.00 2.26 -7.02
C ILE A 262 -2.11 1.22 -7.68
N SER A 263 -1.34 0.49 -6.87
CA SER A 263 -0.53 -0.63 -7.35
C SER A 263 -1.36 -1.91 -7.31
N VAL A 264 -1.50 -2.58 -8.46
CA VAL A 264 -2.27 -3.82 -8.62
C VAL A 264 -1.41 -4.91 -9.25
N TYR A 265 -1.65 -6.17 -8.88
CA TYR A 265 -0.95 -7.30 -9.47
C TYR A 265 -1.45 -7.56 -10.89
N ARG A 266 -0.56 -8.05 -11.76
CA ARG A 266 -0.88 -8.38 -13.15
C ARG A 266 -2.10 -9.28 -13.31
N LYS A 267 -2.24 -10.30 -12.47
CA LYS A 267 -3.42 -11.17 -12.47
C LYS A 267 -4.75 -10.44 -12.22
N GLN A 268 -4.72 -9.37 -11.43
CA GLN A 268 -5.91 -8.55 -11.20
C GLN A 268 -6.23 -7.69 -12.42
N LEU A 269 -5.21 -7.20 -13.13
CA LEU A 269 -5.39 -6.46 -14.39
C LEU A 269 -5.93 -7.36 -15.50
N GLU A 270 -5.46 -8.60 -15.60
CA GLU A 270 -5.97 -9.59 -16.54
C GLU A 270 -7.47 -9.86 -16.31
N ALA A 271 -7.92 -9.90 -15.06
CA ALA A 271 -9.34 -10.09 -14.71
C ALA A 271 -10.25 -8.91 -15.10
N ILE A 272 -9.68 -7.73 -15.35
CA ILE A 272 -10.43 -6.52 -15.77
C ILE A 272 -9.98 -6.00 -17.13
N ALA A 273 -9.37 -6.85 -17.97
CA ALA A 273 -8.78 -6.43 -19.25
C ALA A 273 -9.76 -5.65 -20.13
N ASP A 274 -11.02 -6.05 -20.16
CA ASP A 274 -12.09 -5.39 -20.94
C ASP A 274 -12.45 -3.99 -20.43
N MET A 275 -12.04 -3.63 -19.21
CA MET A 275 -12.26 -2.31 -18.63
C MET A 275 -11.07 -1.38 -18.76
N LEU A 276 -9.93 -1.92 -19.20
CA LEU A 276 -8.74 -1.11 -19.45
C LEU A 276 -8.85 -0.48 -20.85
N GLN A 277 -8.38 0.75 -20.97
CA GLN A 277 -8.27 1.43 -22.26
C GLN A 277 -6.84 1.23 -22.83
N PRO A 278 -6.64 0.29 -23.78
CA PRO A 278 -5.30 -0.05 -24.26
C PRO A 278 -4.56 1.14 -24.89
N GLU A 279 -5.28 2.05 -25.56
CA GLU A 279 -4.69 3.23 -26.20
C GLU A 279 -4.08 4.19 -25.19
N LYS A 280 -4.73 4.34 -24.01
CA LYS A 280 -4.25 5.14 -22.89
C LYS A 280 -3.33 4.36 -21.95
N SER A 281 -3.33 3.04 -22.01
CA SER A 281 -2.48 2.17 -21.18
C SER A 281 -1.03 2.15 -21.68
N LYS A 282 -0.44 3.34 -21.81
CA LYS A 282 0.96 3.58 -22.20
C LYS A 282 1.68 4.26 -21.04
N TYR A 283 2.95 4.43 -21.17
CA TYR A 283 3.74 5.27 -20.26
C TYR A 283 3.81 4.82 -18.80
N GLY A 284 3.59 3.51 -18.53
CA GLY A 284 3.72 2.93 -17.19
C GLY A 284 2.44 2.91 -16.36
N PHE A 285 1.32 3.39 -16.90
CA PHE A 285 0.01 3.31 -16.27
C PHE A 285 -0.96 2.46 -17.08
N GLN A 286 -1.83 1.73 -16.38
CA GLN A 286 -3.03 1.12 -16.95
C GLN A 286 -4.20 2.05 -16.67
N TYR A 287 -4.97 2.44 -17.69
CA TYR A 287 -6.09 3.36 -17.54
C TYR A 287 -7.41 2.59 -17.40
N LEU A 288 -8.12 2.82 -16.31
CA LEU A 288 -9.40 2.16 -16.02
C LEU A 288 -10.56 2.99 -16.58
N LEU A 289 -11.20 2.51 -17.65
CA LEU A 289 -12.27 3.26 -18.33
C LEU A 289 -13.56 3.32 -17.49
N ASN A 290 -14.05 2.16 -17.05
CA ASN A 290 -15.30 2.03 -16.28
C ASN A 290 -14.99 1.77 -14.81
N TRP A 291 -14.36 2.75 -14.17
CA TRP A 291 -13.82 2.58 -12.83
C TRP A 291 -14.89 2.28 -11.77
N ASP A 292 -16.10 2.79 -11.91
CA ASP A 292 -17.25 2.62 -11.00
C ASP A 292 -17.71 1.16 -10.87
N LEU A 293 -17.37 0.30 -11.82
CA LEU A 293 -17.69 -1.12 -11.78
C LEU A 293 -16.77 -1.91 -10.84
N CYS A 294 -15.53 -1.49 -10.65
CA CYS A 294 -14.55 -2.25 -9.84
C CYS A 294 -13.78 -1.41 -8.82
N TYR A 295 -14.12 -0.13 -8.64
CA TYR A 295 -13.54 0.73 -7.62
C TYR A 295 -14.61 1.51 -6.89
N SER A 296 -14.48 1.66 -5.58
CA SER A 296 -15.21 2.66 -4.80
C SER A 296 -14.28 3.30 -3.77
N PRO A 297 -14.47 4.59 -3.42
CA PRO A 297 -13.66 5.25 -2.38
C PRO A 297 -13.75 4.57 -1.02
N GLU A 298 -14.86 3.89 -0.70
CA GLU A 298 -15.12 3.23 0.57
C GLU A 298 -14.46 1.86 0.68
N SER A 299 -14.56 1.03 -0.37
CA SER A 299 -14.11 -0.36 -0.37
C SER A 299 -12.82 -0.59 -1.16
N GLY A 300 -12.36 0.41 -1.92
CA GLY A 300 -11.20 0.30 -2.80
C GLY A 300 -11.45 -0.48 -4.07
N PHE A 301 -10.38 -0.98 -4.66
CA PHE A 301 -10.39 -1.74 -5.91
C PHE A 301 -10.72 -3.22 -5.66
N ASP A 302 -11.66 -3.75 -6.45
CA ASP A 302 -12.04 -5.16 -6.45
C ASP A 302 -12.22 -5.67 -7.88
N SER A 303 -11.28 -6.46 -8.35
CA SER A 303 -11.31 -7.07 -9.70
C SER A 303 -12.43 -8.10 -9.90
N LYS A 304 -13.09 -8.56 -8.83
CA LYS A 304 -14.14 -9.58 -8.88
C LYS A 304 -15.57 -9.02 -9.00
N LYS A 305 -15.76 -7.73 -8.76
CA LYS A 305 -17.08 -7.11 -8.93
C LYS A 305 -17.62 -7.23 -10.36
N VAL A 306 -16.73 -7.50 -11.31
CA VAL A 306 -17.04 -7.62 -12.74
C VAL A 306 -17.75 -8.91 -13.10
N ASP A 307 -17.56 -10.00 -12.34
CA ASP A 307 -18.06 -11.34 -12.70
C ASP A 307 -19.57 -11.54 -12.55
N VAL A 308 -20.32 -10.57 -12.04
CA VAL A 308 -21.72 -10.79 -11.63
C VAL A 308 -22.77 -10.10 -12.54
N SER A 309 -22.41 -9.20 -13.42
CA SER A 309 -23.41 -8.35 -14.09
C SER A 309 -23.53 -8.43 -15.61
N TYR A 310 -22.76 -9.24 -16.30
CA TYR A 310 -22.82 -9.32 -17.78
C TYR A 310 -23.47 -10.59 -18.34
N PHE A 311 -24.06 -11.43 -17.50
CA PHE A 311 -24.81 -12.61 -17.93
C PHE A 311 -26.21 -12.65 -17.31
N ILE A 312 -27.04 -11.64 -17.59
CA ILE A 312 -28.49 -11.74 -17.51
C ILE A 312 -29.08 -11.17 -18.79
#